data_e12e91b1aa3fcdc8b9da4766a973f757
#
_entry.id   e12e91b1aa3fcdc8b9da4766a973f757
#
_cell.length_a   1.000
_cell.length_b   1.000
_cell.length_c   1.000
_cell.angle_alpha   90.00
_cell.angle_beta   90.00
_cell.angle_gamma   90.00
#
_symmetry.space_group_name_H-M   'P 1'
#
loop_
_entity.id
_entity.type
_entity.pdbx_description
1 polymer ?
#
loop_
_entity_poly.entity_id
_entity_poly.type
_entity_poly.pdbx_seq_one_letter_code
_entity_poly.pdbx_strand_id
1 'polypeptide(L)'
;MKKLTGLFLTIIIFAAFTAYPQDKTDYSKFPGYVDFGSLSKYTSGDNVTEINLDANLLKMLSKMGNEDSKDFKDVVGGLKLIRVNSFELKAANEQDIKDKINSIDQSLMNKNWQRIVKVKEHGQYTNVYVLPSSDYENFLGLCVTSIDSHGKKDKGKPEATFVNIVGNINMAQLGKLGSKFDIPALKHMKKEKMEKEKRDKK
;
A
#
# COMPACT_ATOMS: atom_id res chain seq x y z
N MET A 1 -38.65 69.50 -2.34
CA MET A 1 -38.13 68.47 -1.47
C MET A 1 -38.59 67.10 -2.05
N LYS A 2 -37.74 66.44 -2.86
CA LYS A 2 -38.07 65.15 -3.47
C LYS A 2 -37.10 64.17 -2.89
N LYS A 3 -37.60 63.16 -2.14
CA LYS A 3 -36.83 62.07 -1.57
C LYS A 3 -36.59 61.02 -2.64
N LEU A 4 -35.33 60.81 -3.00
CA LEU A 4 -34.89 59.77 -3.93
C LEU A 4 -34.62 58.50 -3.11
N THR A 5 -35.53 57.54 -3.20
CA THR A 5 -35.38 56.25 -2.51
C THR A 5 -34.53 55.37 -3.42
N GLY A 6 -33.26 55.17 -3.06
CA GLY A 6 -32.35 54.27 -3.77
C GLY A 6 -32.70 52.80 -3.46
N LEU A 7 -33.10 52.08 -4.49
CA LEU A 7 -33.37 50.65 -4.46
C LEU A 7 -32.01 49.92 -4.56
N PHE A 8 -31.49 49.42 -3.46
CA PHE A 8 -30.32 48.51 -3.44
C PHE A 8 -30.77 47.12 -3.87
N LEU A 9 -30.51 46.81 -5.13
CA LEU A 9 -30.69 45.45 -5.65
C LEU A 9 -29.46 44.60 -5.25
N THR A 10 -29.57 43.89 -4.14
CA THR A 10 -28.54 42.96 -3.70
C THR A 10 -28.64 41.69 -4.51
N ILE A 11 -27.78 41.54 -5.53
CA ILE A 11 -27.64 40.32 -6.29
C ILE A 11 -26.88 39.31 -5.41
N ILE A 12 -27.58 38.38 -4.80
CA ILE A 12 -27.03 37.21 -4.13
C ILE A 12 -26.64 36.23 -5.23
N ILE A 13 -25.37 36.22 -5.63
CA ILE A 13 -24.81 35.17 -6.46
C ILE A 13 -24.68 33.92 -5.58
N PHE A 14 -25.69 33.04 -5.66
CA PHE A 14 -25.60 31.70 -5.12
C PHE A 14 -24.65 30.91 -6.04
N ALA A 15 -23.35 30.94 -5.72
CA ALA A 15 -22.41 30.02 -6.31
C ALA A 15 -22.81 28.60 -5.86
N ALA A 16 -23.58 27.93 -6.68
CA ALA A 16 -23.84 26.51 -6.52
C ALA A 16 -22.48 25.80 -6.72
N PHE A 17 -21.76 25.57 -5.64
CA PHE A 17 -20.71 24.58 -5.61
C PHE A 17 -21.39 23.23 -5.88
N THR A 18 -21.43 22.83 -7.14
CA THR A 18 -21.70 21.45 -7.48
C THR A 18 -20.50 20.66 -6.94
N ALA A 19 -20.65 20.15 -5.71
CA ALA A 19 -19.77 19.10 -5.21
C ALA A 19 -19.90 17.94 -6.19
N TYR A 20 -18.93 17.80 -7.10
CA TYR A 20 -18.82 16.61 -7.89
C TYR A 20 -18.65 15.46 -6.88
N PRO A 21 -19.57 14.48 -6.84
CA PRO A 21 -19.37 13.33 -6.00
C PRO A 21 -18.08 12.68 -6.50
N GLN A 22 -17.03 12.71 -5.69
CA GLN A 22 -15.89 11.86 -5.92
C GLN A 22 -16.43 10.44 -5.80
N ASP A 23 -16.61 9.78 -6.92
CA ASP A 23 -17.02 8.38 -6.98
C ASP A 23 -15.90 7.58 -6.30
N LYS A 24 -16.09 7.35 -5.01
CA LYS A 24 -15.12 6.64 -4.18
C LYS A 24 -15.13 5.19 -4.62
N THR A 25 -14.20 4.80 -5.47
CA THR A 25 -14.05 3.41 -5.88
C THR A 25 -14.02 2.51 -4.65
N ASP A 26 -14.95 1.58 -4.59
CA ASP A 26 -15.01 0.58 -3.53
C ASP A 26 -13.98 -0.53 -3.81
N TYR A 27 -12.81 -0.38 -3.21
CA TYR A 27 -11.71 -1.32 -3.41
C TYR A 27 -11.97 -2.70 -2.79
N SER A 28 -12.91 -2.85 -1.87
CA SER A 28 -13.25 -4.14 -1.26
C SER A 28 -13.77 -5.17 -2.26
N LYS A 29 -14.25 -4.70 -3.43
CA LYS A 29 -14.73 -5.55 -4.53
C LYS A 29 -13.62 -6.15 -5.38
N PHE A 30 -12.39 -5.69 -5.23
CA PHE A 30 -11.27 -6.25 -6.00
C PHE A 30 -10.70 -7.48 -5.31
N PRO A 31 -10.43 -8.58 -6.05
CA PRO A 31 -9.94 -9.83 -5.47
C PRO A 31 -8.67 -9.68 -4.65
N GLY A 32 -7.78 -8.77 -5.09
CA GLY A 32 -6.50 -8.49 -4.42
C GLY A 32 -6.59 -7.57 -3.20
N TYR A 33 -7.80 -7.13 -2.82
CA TYR A 33 -7.97 -6.27 -1.66
C TYR A 33 -7.88 -7.05 -0.35
N VAL A 34 -7.12 -6.51 0.60
CA VAL A 34 -7.02 -7.05 1.96
C VAL A 34 -7.53 -6.02 2.95
N ASP A 35 -8.54 -6.40 3.72
CA ASP A 35 -9.01 -5.56 4.81
C ASP A 35 -8.10 -5.75 6.04
N PHE A 36 -7.41 -4.71 6.43
CA PHE A 36 -6.60 -4.69 7.65
C PHE A 36 -7.40 -4.30 8.90
N GLY A 37 -8.70 -4.03 8.74
CA GLY A 37 -9.52 -3.43 9.79
C GLY A 37 -9.03 -2.05 10.19
N SER A 38 -9.49 -1.54 11.32
CA SER A 38 -9.04 -0.22 11.81
C SER A 38 -7.61 -0.31 12.33
N LEU A 39 -6.72 0.51 11.75
CA LEU A 39 -5.35 0.74 12.23
C LEU A 39 -5.21 2.10 12.95
N SER A 40 -6.25 2.94 12.94
CA SER A 40 -6.22 4.32 13.45
C SER A 40 -5.76 4.43 14.90
N LYS A 41 -6.07 3.45 15.74
CA LYS A 41 -5.61 3.44 17.14
C LYS A 41 -4.09 3.29 17.29
N TYR A 42 -3.41 2.80 16.25
CA TYR A 42 -1.95 2.61 16.24
C TYR A 42 -1.23 3.75 15.51
N THR A 43 -1.93 4.44 14.61
CA THR A 43 -1.37 5.50 13.75
C THR A 43 -1.52 6.90 14.36
N SER A 44 -1.93 7.02 15.62
CA SER A 44 -2.05 8.31 16.33
C SER A 44 -0.75 8.84 16.93
N GLY A 45 0.39 8.17 16.71
CA GLY A 45 1.70 8.53 17.24
C GLY A 45 2.58 9.32 16.26
N ASP A 46 3.83 9.64 16.66
CA ASP A 46 4.77 10.43 15.84
C ASP A 46 5.43 9.53 14.84
N ASN A 47 5.73 8.41 14.79
CA ASN A 47 6.45 7.62 13.80
C ASN A 47 5.46 6.80 12.96
N VAL A 48 4.76 7.50 12.07
CA VAL A 48 3.74 6.89 11.23
C VAL A 48 4.02 7.22 9.77
N THR A 49 3.92 6.21 8.93
CA THR A 49 3.91 6.37 7.47
C THR A 49 2.60 5.80 6.93
N GLU A 50 1.81 6.64 6.30
CA GLU A 50 0.60 6.23 5.60
C GLU A 50 0.71 6.61 4.13
N ILE A 51 0.66 5.63 3.24
CA ILE A 51 0.59 5.83 1.79
C ILE A 51 -0.72 5.21 1.31
N ASN A 52 -1.50 6.01 0.61
CA ASN A 52 -2.73 5.55 -0.02
C ASN A 52 -2.81 6.14 -1.43
N LEU A 53 -2.43 5.36 -2.42
CA LEU A 53 -2.46 5.72 -3.83
C LEU A 53 -3.56 4.93 -4.52
N ASP A 54 -4.63 5.60 -4.86
CA ASP A 54 -5.74 5.05 -5.64
C ASP A 54 -5.41 5.02 -7.15
N ALA A 55 -6.30 4.44 -7.94
CA ALA A 55 -6.13 4.31 -9.38
C ALA A 55 -5.96 5.66 -10.08
N ASN A 56 -6.62 6.73 -9.60
CA ASN A 56 -6.52 8.06 -10.18
C ASN A 56 -5.15 8.70 -9.91
N LEU A 57 -4.68 8.61 -8.66
CA LEU A 57 -3.35 9.09 -8.27
C LEU A 57 -2.24 8.29 -8.99
N LEU A 58 -2.37 6.97 -9.08
CA LEU A 58 -1.44 6.13 -9.81
C LEU A 58 -1.37 6.52 -11.30
N LYS A 59 -2.53 6.78 -11.92
CA LYS A 59 -2.62 7.28 -13.30
C LYS A 59 -1.99 8.66 -13.46
N MET A 60 -2.19 9.57 -12.51
CA MET A 60 -1.54 10.89 -12.53
C MET A 60 -0.02 10.74 -12.42
N LEU A 61 0.47 9.98 -11.45
CA LEU A 61 1.89 9.72 -11.24
C LEU A 61 2.53 9.09 -12.49
N SER A 62 1.82 8.18 -13.18
CA SER A 62 2.32 7.58 -14.41
C SER A 62 2.48 8.58 -15.56
N LYS A 63 1.75 9.70 -15.54
CA LYS A 63 1.83 10.77 -16.55
C LYS A 63 2.91 11.83 -16.24
N MET A 64 3.27 11.99 -14.97
CA MET A 64 4.20 13.04 -14.53
C MET A 64 5.67 12.69 -14.75
N GLY A 65 5.98 11.44 -15.08
CA GLY A 65 7.35 10.99 -15.24
C GLY A 65 7.98 11.38 -16.59
N ASN A 66 9.26 11.76 -16.58
CA ASN A 66 10.11 11.96 -17.76
C ASN A 66 10.44 10.62 -18.44
N GLU A 67 11.24 10.61 -19.53
CA GLU A 67 11.60 9.42 -20.30
C GLU A 67 12.23 8.30 -19.45
N ASP A 68 12.99 8.65 -18.41
CA ASP A 68 13.54 7.70 -17.43
C ASP A 68 12.46 7.01 -16.55
N SER A 69 11.20 7.43 -16.66
CA SER A 69 10.08 6.90 -15.90
C SER A 69 9.27 5.82 -16.64
N LYS A 70 9.71 5.36 -17.83
CA LYS A 70 9.02 4.28 -18.56
C LYS A 70 8.85 3.05 -17.66
N ASP A 71 9.90 2.68 -16.95
CA ASP A 71 9.87 1.61 -15.94
C ASP A 71 8.83 1.83 -14.83
N PHE A 72 8.61 3.09 -14.43
CA PHE A 72 7.60 3.41 -13.42
C PHE A 72 6.19 3.31 -14.00
N LYS A 73 5.97 3.82 -15.22
CA LYS A 73 4.67 3.70 -15.92
C LYS A 73 4.26 2.25 -16.09
N ASP A 74 5.21 1.40 -16.49
CA ASP A 74 4.98 -0.02 -16.66
C ASP A 74 4.63 -0.70 -15.33
N VAL A 75 5.25 -0.28 -14.22
CA VAL A 75 4.99 -0.82 -12.89
C VAL A 75 3.61 -0.43 -12.37
N VAL A 76 3.22 0.85 -12.51
CA VAL A 76 1.97 1.36 -11.93
C VAL A 76 0.76 1.21 -12.84
N GLY A 77 0.98 0.98 -14.14
CA GLY A 77 -0.09 0.97 -15.15
C GLY A 77 -1.17 -0.09 -14.93
N GLY A 78 -0.80 -1.22 -14.32
CA GLY A 78 -1.74 -2.31 -13.97
C GLY A 78 -2.35 -2.19 -12.57
N LEU A 79 -1.88 -1.25 -11.75
CA LEU A 79 -2.28 -1.16 -10.35
C LEU A 79 -3.57 -0.36 -10.18
N LYS A 80 -4.34 -0.72 -9.16
CA LYS A 80 -5.58 -0.06 -8.76
C LYS A 80 -5.45 0.63 -7.42
N LEU A 81 -4.63 0.08 -6.51
CA LEU A 81 -4.44 0.59 -5.16
C LEU A 81 -3.05 0.21 -4.65
N ILE A 82 -2.39 1.15 -3.98
CA ILE A 82 -1.26 0.89 -3.10
C ILE A 82 -1.60 1.47 -1.74
N ARG A 83 -1.60 0.63 -0.71
CA ARG A 83 -1.70 1.05 0.69
C ARG A 83 -0.48 0.58 1.46
N VAL A 84 0.13 1.50 2.18
CA VAL A 84 1.19 1.21 3.16
C VAL A 84 0.80 1.88 4.46
N ASN A 85 0.81 1.13 5.54
CA ASN A 85 0.68 1.65 6.89
C ASN A 85 1.86 1.11 7.69
N SER A 86 2.71 1.99 8.17
CA SER A 86 3.81 1.66 9.05
C SER A 86 3.75 2.55 10.28
N PHE A 87 3.98 1.99 11.46
CA PHE A 87 3.90 2.72 12.71
C PHE A 87 4.77 2.06 13.78
N GLU A 88 5.18 2.88 14.76
CA GLU A 88 5.96 2.42 15.89
C GLU A 88 5.17 1.36 16.70
N LEU A 89 5.79 0.22 16.91
CA LEU A 89 5.24 -0.87 17.70
C LEU A 89 5.53 -0.62 19.20
N LYS A 90 4.51 -0.22 19.93
CA LYS A 90 4.61 -0.07 21.40
C LYS A 90 4.38 -1.42 22.08
N ALA A 91 5.10 -1.70 23.16
CA ALA A 91 4.94 -2.95 23.92
C ALA A 91 3.48 -3.25 24.32
N ALA A 92 2.71 -2.20 24.64
CA ALA A 92 1.28 -2.34 24.98
C ALA A 92 0.40 -2.82 23.80
N ASN A 93 0.85 -2.66 22.56
CA ASN A 93 0.08 -3.00 21.35
C ASN A 93 0.64 -4.24 20.63
N GLU A 94 1.78 -4.76 21.07
CA GLU A 94 2.50 -5.81 20.34
C GLU A 94 1.65 -7.09 20.19
N GLN A 95 0.97 -7.51 21.24
CA GLN A 95 0.12 -8.71 21.18
C GLN A 95 -1.08 -8.48 20.26
N ASP A 96 -1.75 -7.33 20.37
CA ASP A 96 -2.89 -6.98 19.49
C ASP A 96 -2.49 -7.00 18.00
N ILE A 97 -1.28 -6.52 17.69
CA ILE A 97 -0.77 -6.50 16.31
C ILE A 97 -0.42 -7.91 15.83
N LYS A 98 0.18 -8.74 16.69
CA LYS A 98 0.42 -10.17 16.40
C LYS A 98 -0.87 -10.91 16.11
N ASP A 99 -1.90 -10.70 16.91
CA ASP A 99 -3.21 -11.35 16.74
C ASP A 99 -3.89 -10.86 15.46
N LYS A 100 -3.79 -9.58 15.14
CA LYS A 100 -4.28 -9.02 13.88
C LYS A 100 -3.56 -9.64 12.68
N ILE A 101 -2.24 -9.78 12.70
CA ILE A 101 -1.47 -10.42 11.63
C ILE A 101 -1.89 -11.90 11.49
N ASN A 102 -2.03 -12.64 12.59
CA ASN A 102 -2.48 -14.02 12.54
C ASN A 102 -3.86 -14.16 11.92
N SER A 103 -4.79 -13.26 12.25
CA SER A 103 -6.13 -13.22 11.65
C SER A 103 -6.09 -12.95 10.15
N ILE A 104 -5.26 -12.01 9.72
CA ILE A 104 -5.04 -11.71 8.30
C ILE A 104 -4.44 -12.94 7.60
N ASP A 105 -3.40 -13.55 8.15
CA ASP A 105 -2.75 -14.74 7.61
C ASP A 105 -3.75 -15.88 7.37
N GLN A 106 -4.60 -16.16 8.36
CA GLN A 106 -5.65 -17.18 8.24
C GLN A 106 -6.67 -16.81 7.14
N SER A 107 -7.11 -15.55 7.12
CA SER A 107 -8.07 -15.08 6.11
C SER A 107 -7.50 -15.20 4.69
N LEU A 108 -6.22 -14.88 4.49
CA LEU A 108 -5.58 -14.95 3.18
C LEU A 108 -5.42 -16.39 2.71
N MET A 109 -4.96 -17.30 3.59
CA MET A 109 -4.84 -18.73 3.26
C MET A 109 -6.17 -19.35 2.86
N ASN A 110 -7.28 -18.91 3.46
CA ASN A 110 -8.63 -19.39 3.14
C ASN A 110 -9.19 -18.81 1.82
N LYS A 111 -8.52 -17.80 1.23
CA LYS A 111 -8.96 -17.10 0.01
C LYS A 111 -8.01 -17.30 -1.18
N ASN A 112 -7.36 -18.45 -1.27
CA ASN A 112 -6.44 -18.82 -2.35
C ASN A 112 -5.19 -17.92 -2.48
N TRP A 113 -4.84 -17.15 -1.44
CA TRP A 113 -3.57 -16.45 -1.42
C TRP A 113 -2.42 -17.42 -1.13
N GLN A 114 -1.31 -17.20 -1.80
CA GLN A 114 -0.10 -17.99 -1.62
C GLN A 114 0.92 -17.20 -0.81
N ARG A 115 1.41 -17.77 0.29
CA ARG A 115 2.52 -17.19 1.03
C ARG A 115 3.83 -17.55 0.36
N ILE A 116 4.51 -16.54 -0.18
CA ILE A 116 5.77 -16.70 -0.91
C ILE A 116 7.00 -16.38 -0.04
N VAL A 117 6.84 -15.63 1.05
CA VAL A 117 7.90 -15.35 2.02
C VAL A 117 7.36 -15.51 3.44
N LYS A 118 8.15 -16.15 4.29
CA LYS A 118 7.97 -16.18 5.75
C LYS A 118 9.34 -16.02 6.40
N VAL A 119 9.52 -14.94 7.14
CA VAL A 119 10.69 -14.71 7.98
C VAL A 119 10.25 -14.74 9.43
N LYS A 120 10.98 -15.45 10.28
CA LYS A 120 10.79 -15.45 11.72
C LYS A 120 12.15 -15.58 12.38
N GLU A 121 12.80 -14.47 12.63
CA GLU A 121 14.15 -14.41 13.18
C GLU A 121 14.26 -13.26 14.18
N HIS A 122 14.93 -13.49 15.33
CA HIS A 122 15.38 -12.44 16.27
C HIS A 122 14.37 -11.28 16.46
N GLY A 123 13.10 -11.60 16.78
CA GLY A 123 12.05 -10.58 16.95
C GLY A 123 11.51 -9.96 15.67
N GLN A 124 12.00 -10.38 14.50
CA GLN A 124 11.44 -10.03 13.22
C GLN A 124 10.46 -11.10 12.75
N TYR A 125 9.30 -10.66 12.33
CA TYR A 125 8.27 -11.52 11.73
C TYR A 125 7.76 -10.85 10.46
N THR A 126 7.90 -11.51 9.31
CA THR A 126 7.44 -10.98 8.04
C THR A 126 6.78 -12.07 7.21
N ASN A 127 5.60 -11.80 6.70
CA ASN A 127 4.94 -12.62 5.69
C ASN A 127 4.70 -11.81 4.42
N VAL A 128 4.87 -12.44 3.27
CA VAL A 128 4.46 -11.91 1.97
C VAL A 128 3.52 -12.90 1.31
N TYR A 129 2.36 -12.42 0.94
CA TYR A 129 1.33 -13.17 0.22
C TYR A 129 1.08 -12.55 -1.15
N VAL A 130 0.79 -13.38 -2.12
CA VAL A 130 0.32 -13.00 -3.44
C VAL A 130 -0.98 -13.73 -3.75
N LEU A 131 -1.86 -13.08 -4.49
CA LEU A 131 -3.04 -13.70 -5.09
C LEU A 131 -2.79 -13.89 -6.58
N PRO A 132 -2.55 -15.12 -7.07
CA PRO A 132 -2.34 -15.34 -8.50
C PRO A 132 -3.62 -15.10 -9.30
N SER A 133 -3.46 -14.68 -10.56
CA SER A 133 -4.52 -14.71 -11.55
C SER A 133 -4.87 -16.15 -11.95
N SER A 134 -6.00 -16.37 -12.59
CA SER A 134 -6.47 -17.70 -12.99
C SER A 134 -5.53 -18.39 -13.99
N ASP A 135 -4.81 -17.62 -14.79
CA ASP A 135 -3.81 -18.09 -15.76
C ASP A 135 -2.40 -18.24 -15.18
N TYR A 136 -2.19 -17.81 -13.92
CA TYR A 136 -0.90 -17.79 -13.24
C TYR A 136 0.19 -16.92 -13.91
N GLU A 137 -0.18 -16.06 -14.84
CA GLU A 137 0.79 -15.15 -15.48
C GLU A 137 1.09 -13.91 -14.64
N ASN A 138 0.11 -13.50 -13.81
CA ASN A 138 0.17 -12.30 -13.01
C ASN A 138 -0.34 -12.54 -11.60
N PHE A 139 -0.19 -11.52 -10.74
CA PHE A 139 -0.83 -11.47 -9.44
C PHE A 139 -1.89 -10.36 -9.42
N LEU A 140 -3.03 -10.65 -8.83
CA LEU A 140 -4.15 -9.70 -8.63
C LEU A 140 -3.99 -8.91 -7.34
N GLY A 141 -3.11 -9.35 -6.46
CA GLY A 141 -2.84 -8.71 -5.18
C GLY A 141 -1.53 -9.14 -4.55
N LEU A 142 -0.97 -8.22 -3.78
CA LEU A 142 0.16 -8.46 -2.88
C LEU A 142 -0.22 -7.97 -1.49
N CYS A 143 0.08 -8.77 -0.47
CA CYS A 143 -0.04 -8.39 0.92
C CYS A 143 1.28 -8.64 1.65
N VAL A 144 1.75 -7.66 2.41
CA VAL A 144 2.88 -7.80 3.32
C VAL A 144 2.42 -7.44 4.72
N THR A 145 2.74 -8.30 5.67
CA THR A 145 2.62 -8.00 7.10
C THR A 145 3.97 -8.19 7.74
N SER A 146 4.42 -7.22 8.52
CA SER A 146 5.73 -7.28 9.17
C SER A 146 5.68 -6.69 10.58
N ILE A 147 6.42 -7.32 11.48
CA ILE A 147 6.80 -6.79 12.79
C ILE A 147 8.32 -6.86 12.88
N ASP A 148 8.92 -5.78 13.34
CA ASP A 148 10.31 -5.74 13.79
C ASP A 148 10.31 -5.22 15.23
N SER A 149 10.46 -6.14 16.20
CA SER A 149 10.42 -5.81 17.64
C SER A 149 11.71 -5.16 18.14
N HIS A 150 12.78 -5.12 17.33
CA HIS A 150 14.07 -4.56 17.73
C HIS A 150 14.43 -3.27 16.97
N GLY A 151 13.68 -2.93 15.93
CA GLY A 151 14.01 -1.85 14.99
C GLY A 151 15.16 -2.20 14.03
N LYS A 152 15.24 -1.48 12.92
CA LYS A 152 16.26 -1.73 11.88
C LYS A 152 17.67 -1.57 12.48
N LYS A 153 18.40 -2.70 12.63
CA LYS A 153 19.81 -2.81 13.01
C LYS A 153 20.28 -1.72 13.98
N ASP A 154 20.14 -2.01 15.26
CA ASP A 154 20.78 -1.33 16.41
C ASP A 154 20.43 0.14 16.71
N LYS A 155 19.58 0.80 15.90
CA LYS A 155 19.17 2.21 16.12
C LYS A 155 17.72 2.52 15.75
N GLY A 156 16.95 1.56 15.26
CA GLY A 156 15.55 1.76 14.89
C GLY A 156 14.62 1.54 16.08
N LYS A 157 13.43 2.13 15.99
CA LYS A 157 12.35 1.80 16.91
C LYS A 157 11.62 0.54 16.41
N PRO A 158 11.03 -0.25 17.33
CA PRO A 158 10.14 -1.34 16.92
C PRO A 158 9.04 -0.84 15.98
N GLU A 159 8.76 -1.61 14.93
CA GLU A 159 7.88 -1.16 13.85
C GLU A 159 6.94 -2.28 13.41
N ALA A 160 5.69 -1.94 13.10
CA ALA A 160 4.76 -2.80 12.41
C ALA A 160 4.39 -2.19 11.06
N THR A 161 4.39 -3.02 10.00
CA THR A 161 4.13 -2.59 8.63
C THR A 161 3.08 -3.48 7.99
N PHE A 162 2.08 -2.85 7.35
CA PHE A 162 1.03 -3.48 6.56
C PHE A 162 1.03 -2.88 5.16
N VAL A 163 1.16 -3.72 4.16
CA VAL A 163 1.13 -3.31 2.74
C VAL A 163 0.07 -4.11 2.01
N ASN A 164 -0.78 -3.42 1.24
CA ASN A 164 -1.64 -4.06 0.25
C ASN A 164 -1.51 -3.35 -1.09
N ILE A 165 -1.18 -4.11 -2.11
CA ILE A 165 -1.13 -3.65 -3.50
C ILE A 165 -2.18 -4.46 -4.27
N VAL A 166 -3.07 -3.76 -4.97
CA VAL A 166 -4.18 -4.34 -5.74
C VAL A 166 -4.02 -3.99 -7.20
N GLY A 167 -4.21 -4.95 -8.06
CA GLY A 167 -4.16 -4.76 -9.50
C GLY A 167 -3.41 -5.87 -10.22
N ASN A 168 -3.18 -5.69 -11.50
CA ASN A 168 -2.43 -6.64 -12.29
C ASN A 168 -0.93 -6.40 -12.12
N ILE A 169 -0.25 -7.30 -11.41
CA ILE A 169 1.16 -7.20 -11.00
C ILE A 169 1.92 -8.37 -11.64
N ASN A 170 2.88 -8.10 -12.50
CA ASN A 170 3.75 -9.16 -12.98
C ASN A 170 4.97 -9.37 -12.06
N MET A 171 5.61 -10.52 -12.16
CA MET A 171 6.74 -10.90 -11.31
C MET A 171 7.91 -9.90 -11.38
N ALA A 172 8.19 -9.34 -12.56
CA ALA A 172 9.28 -8.38 -12.73
C ALA A 172 9.00 -7.04 -12.00
N GLN A 173 7.71 -6.68 -11.87
CA GLN A 173 7.27 -5.47 -11.18
C GLN A 173 7.43 -5.58 -9.65
N LEU A 174 7.32 -6.78 -9.07
CA LEU A 174 7.44 -6.97 -7.62
C LEU A 174 8.76 -6.42 -7.06
N GLY A 175 9.89 -6.75 -7.71
CA GLY A 175 11.19 -6.25 -7.29
C GLY A 175 11.34 -4.74 -7.41
N LYS A 176 10.72 -4.14 -8.44
CA LYS A 176 10.72 -2.69 -8.65
C LYS A 176 9.85 -1.97 -7.61
N LEU A 177 8.68 -2.52 -7.29
CA LEU A 177 7.79 -2.02 -6.22
C LEU A 177 8.48 -2.03 -4.87
N GLY A 178 9.16 -3.12 -4.51
CA GLY A 178 9.90 -3.23 -3.27
C GLY A 178 10.97 -2.14 -3.11
N SER A 179 11.64 -1.77 -4.21
CA SER A 179 12.67 -0.72 -4.20
C SER A 179 12.06 0.69 -4.14
N LYS A 180 10.98 0.93 -4.89
CA LYS A 180 10.34 2.26 -5.02
C LYS A 180 9.59 2.66 -3.74
N PHE A 181 8.91 1.72 -3.10
CA PHE A 181 8.08 1.98 -1.92
C PHE A 181 8.75 1.55 -0.61
N ASP A 182 10.05 1.30 -0.66
CA ASP A 182 10.87 0.90 0.50
C ASP A 182 10.27 -0.28 1.28
N ILE A 183 9.78 -1.30 0.57
CA ILE A 183 9.21 -2.50 1.16
C ILE A 183 10.34 -3.52 1.38
N PRO A 184 10.86 -3.68 2.61
CA PRO A 184 12.08 -4.48 2.87
C PRO A 184 11.94 -5.93 2.41
N ALA A 185 10.78 -6.54 2.66
CA ALA A 185 10.50 -7.93 2.29
C ALA A 185 10.60 -8.20 0.77
N LEU A 186 10.25 -7.22 -0.07
CA LEU A 186 10.36 -7.34 -1.52
C LEU A 186 11.76 -7.05 -2.06
N LYS A 187 12.58 -6.29 -1.32
CA LYS A 187 13.98 -6.03 -1.69
C LYS A 187 14.83 -7.30 -1.63
N HIS A 188 14.58 -8.19 -0.68
CA HIS A 188 15.30 -9.45 -0.53
C HIS A 188 15.09 -10.38 -1.72
N MET A 189 13.89 -10.43 -2.30
CA MET A 189 13.58 -11.25 -3.48
C MET A 189 14.47 -10.90 -4.70
N LYS A 190 14.83 -9.62 -4.86
CA LYS A 190 15.71 -9.17 -5.95
C LYS A 190 17.15 -9.65 -5.76
N LYS A 191 17.66 -9.65 -4.52
CA LYS A 191 19.05 -10.11 -4.22
C LYS A 191 19.21 -11.59 -4.50
N GLU A 192 18.29 -12.43 -4.04
CA GLU A 192 18.36 -13.88 -4.25
C GLU A 192 18.31 -14.26 -5.72
N LYS A 193 17.48 -13.58 -6.53
CA LYS A 193 17.43 -13.81 -7.97
C LYS A 193 18.76 -13.45 -8.65
N MET A 194 19.35 -12.31 -8.29
CA MET A 194 20.65 -11.88 -8.85
C MET A 194 21.81 -12.82 -8.45
N GLU A 195 21.78 -13.35 -7.23
CA GLU A 195 22.80 -14.30 -6.77
C GLU A 195 22.63 -15.69 -7.44
N LYS A 196 21.40 -16.09 -7.72
CA LYS A 196 21.11 -17.32 -8.46
C LYS A 196 21.55 -17.22 -9.90
N GLU A 197 21.23 -16.12 -10.59
CA GLU A 197 21.69 -15.86 -11.97
C GLU A 197 23.22 -15.76 -12.11
N LYS A 198 23.92 -15.32 -11.06
CA LYS A 198 25.40 -15.31 -11.02
C LYS A 198 25.99 -16.69 -10.77
N ARG A 199 25.28 -17.58 -10.07
CA ARG A 199 25.70 -18.97 -9.83
C ARG A 199 25.49 -19.83 -11.08
N ASP A 200 24.42 -19.64 -11.80
CA ASP A 200 24.05 -20.39 -12.99
C ASP A 200 24.91 -20.00 -14.24
N LYS A 201 25.67 -18.89 -14.16
CA LYS A 201 26.60 -18.43 -15.20
C LYS A 201 28.07 -18.79 -14.95
N LYS A 202 28.36 -19.51 -13.86
CA LYS A 202 29.71 -20.07 -13.58
C LYS A 202 29.73 -21.58 -13.77
#